data_e3fb9f5ce854f5f9d5c3b507db96e0ce
#
_entry.id   e3fb9f5ce854f5f9d5c3b507db96e0ce
#
_cell.length_a   1.000
_cell.length_b   1.000
_cell.length_c   1.000
_cell.angle_alpha   90.00
_cell.angle_beta   90.00
_cell.angle_gamma   90.00
#
_symmetry.space_group_name_H-M   'P 1'
#
loop_
_entity.id
_entity.type
_entity.pdbx_description
1 polymer ?
#
loop_
_entity_poly.entity_id
_entity_poly.type
_entity_poly.pdbx_seq_one_letter_code
_entity_poly.pdbx_strand_id
1 'polypeptide(L)'
;MQEQARTTQEIKDDIIAHLQTVIDPELGIDIVNLGLIYNVDLEDDGTCLIEMTLTTIGCPLTNILADMVESALKDVPEIKKVDVEFIWEPEWTIDRMTRYAKMALGIH
;
A
#
# COMPACT_ATOMS: atom_id res chain seq x y z
N MET A 1 -32.85 -5.50 -6.90
CA MET A 1 -32.04 -4.48 -6.40
C MET A 1 -30.88 -4.13 -7.31
N GLN A 2 -30.62 -2.90 -7.41
CA GLN A 2 -29.62 -2.41 -8.31
C GLN A 2 -28.31 -2.24 -7.61
N GLU A 3 -27.32 -2.91 -8.09
CA GLU A 3 -26.00 -2.70 -7.57
C GLU A 3 -25.40 -1.47 -8.19
N GLN A 4 -24.89 -0.61 -7.37
CA GLN A 4 -24.23 0.56 -7.89
C GLN A 4 -22.74 0.34 -7.94
N ALA A 5 -22.17 0.60 -9.10
CA ALA A 5 -20.72 0.52 -9.25
C ALA A 5 -20.10 1.65 -8.41
N ARG A 6 -19.07 1.32 -7.67
CA ARG A 6 -18.35 2.31 -6.89
C ARG A 6 -17.55 3.20 -7.83
N THR A 7 -17.37 4.45 -7.44
CA THR A 7 -16.51 5.35 -8.20
C THR A 7 -15.06 4.93 -8.05
N THR A 8 -14.21 5.40 -8.96
CA THR A 8 -12.79 5.12 -8.87
C THR A 8 -12.22 5.59 -7.54
N GLN A 9 -12.69 6.75 -7.06
CA GLN A 9 -12.19 7.27 -5.78
C GLN A 9 -12.63 6.39 -4.62
N GLU A 10 -13.87 5.91 -4.63
CA GLU A 10 -14.35 5.02 -3.59
C GLU A 10 -13.56 3.72 -3.54
N ILE A 11 -13.24 3.18 -4.71
CA ILE A 11 -12.45 1.95 -4.79
C ILE A 11 -11.03 2.21 -4.27
N LYS A 12 -10.43 3.33 -4.67
CA LYS A 12 -9.09 3.67 -4.19
C LYS A 12 -9.06 3.87 -2.68
N ASP A 13 -10.08 4.51 -2.14
CA ASP A 13 -10.17 4.71 -0.68
C ASP A 13 -10.25 3.36 0.04
N ASP A 14 -11.00 2.42 -0.53
CA ASP A 14 -11.11 1.09 0.04
C ASP A 14 -9.77 0.35 -0.06
N ILE A 15 -9.08 0.49 -1.18
CA ILE A 15 -7.75 -0.11 -1.35
C ILE A 15 -6.80 0.42 -0.29
N ILE A 16 -6.78 1.72 -0.08
CA ILE A 16 -5.92 2.33 0.95
C ILE A 16 -6.27 1.79 2.33
N ALA A 17 -7.57 1.68 2.63
CA ALA A 17 -8.00 1.15 3.92
C ALA A 17 -7.50 -0.29 4.13
N HIS A 18 -7.54 -1.11 3.08
CA HIS A 18 -7.01 -2.47 3.17
C HIS A 18 -5.49 -2.47 3.33
N LEU A 19 -4.80 -1.57 2.64
CA LEU A 19 -3.35 -1.47 2.76
C LEU A 19 -2.92 -1.04 4.16
N GLN A 20 -3.79 -0.34 4.88
CA GLN A 20 -3.50 0.05 6.26
C GLN A 20 -3.48 -1.15 7.22
N THR A 21 -3.90 -2.31 6.77
CA THR A 21 -3.79 -3.53 7.57
C THR A 21 -2.47 -4.25 7.37
N VAL A 22 -1.68 -3.81 6.39
CA VAL A 22 -0.37 -4.42 6.10
C VAL A 22 0.66 -3.74 6.98
N ILE A 23 1.18 -4.48 7.95
CA ILE A 23 2.10 -3.95 8.95
C ILE A 23 3.52 -4.37 8.59
N ASP A 24 4.42 -3.38 8.51
CA ASP A 24 5.83 -3.66 8.28
C ASP A 24 6.37 -4.42 9.50
N PRO A 25 6.93 -5.62 9.31
CA PRO A 25 7.35 -6.43 10.45
C PRO A 25 8.53 -5.86 11.20
N GLU A 26 9.31 -4.98 10.60
CA GLU A 26 10.45 -4.37 11.27
C GLU A 26 10.05 -3.19 12.15
N LEU A 27 9.10 -2.38 11.67
CA LEU A 27 8.74 -1.14 12.35
C LEU A 27 7.42 -1.24 13.11
N GLY A 28 6.58 -2.23 12.79
CA GLY A 28 5.30 -2.39 13.47
C GLY A 28 4.26 -1.35 13.12
N ILE A 29 4.46 -0.65 12.00
CA ILE A 29 3.55 0.40 11.52
C ILE A 29 3.07 -0.01 10.14
N ASP A 30 1.84 0.35 9.79
CA ASP A 30 1.30 0.01 8.48
C ASP A 30 2.03 0.76 7.36
N ILE A 31 2.05 0.15 6.19
CA ILE A 31 2.83 0.67 5.07
C ILE A 31 2.30 2.01 4.54
N VAL A 32 1.02 2.30 4.73
CA VAL A 32 0.45 3.57 4.29
C VAL A 32 0.98 4.71 5.16
N ASN A 33 0.94 4.54 6.49
CA ASN A 33 1.43 5.58 7.38
C ASN A 33 2.95 5.72 7.33
N LEU A 34 3.66 4.67 6.93
CA LEU A 34 5.10 4.76 6.73
C LEU A 34 5.47 5.53 5.45
N GLY A 35 4.49 5.78 4.59
CA GLY A 35 4.75 6.49 3.34
C GLY A 35 5.42 5.61 2.30
N LEU A 36 5.19 4.30 2.35
CA LEU A 36 5.80 3.37 1.40
C LEU A 36 5.00 3.24 0.12
N ILE A 37 3.74 3.65 0.11
CA ILE A 37 2.88 3.55 -1.07
C ILE A 37 3.02 4.83 -1.88
N TYR A 38 3.53 4.72 -3.10
CA TYR A 38 3.75 5.87 -3.96
C TYR A 38 2.59 6.09 -4.91
N ASN A 39 1.97 5.01 -5.40
CA ASN A 39 0.85 5.15 -6.31
C ASN A 39 -0.02 3.92 -6.28
N VAL A 40 -1.33 4.13 -6.46
CA VAL A 40 -2.32 3.08 -6.57
C VAL A 40 -3.11 3.34 -7.84
N ASP A 41 -3.11 2.39 -8.75
CA ASP A 41 -3.83 2.53 -10.01
C ASP A 41 -4.67 1.30 -10.27
N LEU A 42 -5.93 1.50 -10.64
CA LEU A 42 -6.83 0.41 -10.96
C LEU A 42 -7.20 0.50 -12.42
N GLU A 43 -6.85 -0.55 -13.17
CA GLU A 43 -7.13 -0.60 -14.59
C GLU A 43 -8.53 -1.17 -14.84
N ASP A 44 -9.03 -0.93 -16.05
CA ASP A 44 -10.39 -1.33 -16.42
C ASP A 44 -10.60 -2.83 -16.36
N ASP A 45 -9.54 -3.62 -16.56
CA ASP A 45 -9.63 -5.07 -16.53
C ASP A 45 -9.57 -5.65 -15.11
N GLY A 46 -9.48 -4.79 -14.10
CA GLY A 46 -9.42 -5.22 -12.72
C GLY A 46 -8.01 -5.41 -12.18
N THR A 47 -6.99 -5.05 -12.95
CA THR A 47 -5.61 -5.10 -12.48
C THR A 47 -5.35 -3.89 -11.58
N CYS A 48 -4.89 -4.15 -10.38
CA CYS A 48 -4.51 -3.09 -9.45
C CYS A 48 -2.99 -3.02 -9.40
N LEU A 49 -2.45 -1.88 -9.82
CA LEU A 49 -1.01 -1.65 -9.76
C LEU A 49 -0.69 -0.88 -8.51
N ILE A 50 0.18 -1.43 -7.69
CA ILE A 50 0.65 -0.78 -6.47
C ILE A 50 2.13 -0.47 -6.66
N GLU A 51 2.46 0.81 -6.72
CA GLU A 51 3.85 1.24 -6.76
C GLU A 51 4.26 1.62 -5.35
N MET A 52 5.27 0.96 -4.83
CA MET A 52 5.69 1.17 -3.45
C MET A 52 7.19 1.05 -3.33
N THR A 53 7.69 1.43 -2.17
CA THR A 53 9.11 1.34 -1.88
C THR A 53 9.31 0.72 -0.51
N LEU A 54 10.56 0.58 -0.13
CA LEU A 54 10.93 0.11 1.20
C LEU A 54 11.84 1.14 1.85
N THR A 55 11.97 1.05 3.16
CA THR A 55 12.80 1.99 3.90
C THR A 55 14.29 1.77 3.62
N THR A 56 14.66 0.59 3.13
CA THR A 56 16.06 0.24 2.85
C THR A 56 16.14 -0.48 1.52
N ILE A 57 17.00 0.01 0.62
CA ILE A 57 17.25 -0.64 -0.66
C ILE A 57 17.88 -2.00 -0.42
N GLY A 58 17.40 -3.01 -1.16
CA GLY A 58 17.92 -4.37 -1.04
C GLY A 58 17.39 -5.13 0.14
N CYS A 59 16.33 -4.62 0.76
CA CYS A 59 15.71 -5.30 1.90
C CYS A 59 15.15 -6.65 1.46
N PRO A 60 15.38 -7.73 2.22
CA PRO A 60 14.86 -9.04 1.86
C PRO A 60 13.35 -9.18 2.04
N LEU A 61 12.68 -8.13 2.52
CA LEU A 61 11.26 -8.18 2.79
C LEU A 61 10.39 -7.90 1.57
N THR A 62 10.98 -7.63 0.39
CA THR A 62 10.17 -7.29 -0.79
C THR A 62 9.13 -8.34 -1.10
N ASN A 63 9.51 -9.61 -1.13
CA ASN A 63 8.57 -10.70 -1.45
C ASN A 63 7.50 -10.83 -0.37
N ILE A 64 7.90 -10.69 0.88
CA ILE A 64 6.98 -10.81 2.00
C ILE A 64 5.93 -9.70 1.96
N LEU A 65 6.38 -8.47 1.74
CA LEU A 65 5.46 -7.34 1.68
C LEU A 65 4.56 -7.41 0.46
N ALA A 66 5.09 -7.85 -0.68
CA ALA A 66 4.26 -8.03 -1.88
C ALA A 66 3.14 -9.05 -1.61
N ASP A 67 3.47 -10.17 -0.97
CA ASP A 67 2.47 -11.18 -0.63
C ASP A 67 1.43 -10.63 0.35
N MET A 68 1.86 -9.84 1.32
CA MET A 68 0.95 -9.24 2.29
C MET A 68 0.00 -8.25 1.62
N VAL A 69 0.51 -7.47 0.66
CA VAL A 69 -0.30 -6.52 -0.09
C VAL A 69 -1.34 -7.27 -0.92
N GLU A 70 -0.91 -8.32 -1.63
CA GLU A 70 -1.84 -9.11 -2.42
C GLU A 70 -2.94 -9.72 -1.55
N SER A 71 -2.56 -10.28 -0.40
CA SER A 71 -3.54 -10.87 0.51
C SER A 71 -4.51 -9.83 1.04
N ALA A 72 -4.02 -8.65 1.37
CA ALA A 72 -4.87 -7.59 1.91
C ALA A 72 -5.91 -7.12 0.91
N LEU A 73 -5.58 -7.17 -0.39
CA LEU A 73 -6.46 -6.67 -1.43
C LEU A 73 -7.40 -7.73 -2.01
N LYS A 74 -7.29 -8.97 -1.58
CA LYS A 74 -8.16 -10.04 -2.07
C LYS A 74 -9.63 -9.76 -1.85
N ASP A 75 -9.96 -9.03 -0.80
CA ASP A 75 -11.35 -8.80 -0.43
C ASP A 75 -11.97 -7.61 -1.15
N VAL A 76 -11.21 -6.91 -1.97
CA VAL A 76 -11.75 -5.80 -2.77
C VAL A 76 -12.34 -6.39 -4.04
N PRO A 77 -13.66 -6.33 -4.22
CA PRO A 77 -14.31 -7.07 -5.31
C PRO A 77 -13.95 -6.59 -6.70
N GLU A 78 -13.54 -5.34 -6.85
CA GLU A 78 -13.18 -4.80 -8.15
C GLU A 78 -11.80 -5.24 -8.62
N ILE A 79 -10.98 -5.78 -7.72
CA ILE A 79 -9.62 -6.19 -8.05
C ILE A 79 -9.63 -7.65 -8.46
N LYS A 80 -9.13 -7.93 -9.66
CA LYS A 80 -8.96 -9.29 -10.16
C LYS A 80 -7.52 -9.75 -10.10
N LYS A 81 -6.59 -8.81 -10.16
CA LYS A 81 -5.17 -9.10 -10.15
C LYS A 81 -4.43 -7.95 -9.48
N VAL A 82 -3.41 -8.25 -8.71
CA VAL A 82 -2.59 -7.24 -8.05
C VAL A 82 -1.18 -7.34 -8.60
N ASP A 83 -0.66 -6.22 -9.10
CA ASP A 83 0.73 -6.10 -9.50
C ASP A 83 1.41 -5.14 -8.54
N VAL A 84 2.45 -5.63 -7.87
CA VAL A 84 3.22 -4.80 -6.96
C VAL A 84 4.56 -4.50 -7.60
N GLU A 85 4.87 -3.22 -7.77
CA GLU A 85 6.16 -2.78 -8.30
C GLU A 85 6.89 -2.01 -7.22
N PHE A 86 8.13 -2.39 -6.99
CA PHE A 86 8.98 -1.66 -6.06
C PHE A 86 9.78 -0.64 -6.83
N ILE A 87 9.66 0.63 -6.43
CA ILE A 87 10.40 1.72 -7.05
C ILE A 87 11.29 2.39 -6.01
N TRP A 88 12.45 2.81 -6.45
CA TRP A 88 13.49 3.34 -5.56
C TRP A 88 13.74 4.82 -5.79
N GLU A 89 13.02 5.42 -6.73
CA GLU A 89 13.10 6.84 -7.03
C GLU A 89 11.70 7.44 -7.01
N PRO A 90 11.43 8.48 -6.26
CA PRO A 90 12.35 9.11 -5.31
C PRO A 90 12.60 8.23 -4.10
N GLU A 91 13.77 8.43 -3.49
CA GLU A 91 14.16 7.63 -2.33
C GLU A 91 13.24 7.91 -1.15
N TRP A 92 12.93 6.87 -0.39
CA TRP A 92 12.11 7.02 0.81
C TRP A 92 12.90 7.77 1.89
N THR A 93 12.22 8.68 2.58
CA THR A 93 12.79 9.38 3.72
C THR A 93 11.75 9.43 4.84
N ILE A 94 12.21 9.73 6.03
CA ILE A 94 11.34 9.86 7.21
C ILE A 94 10.23 10.88 6.98
N ASP A 95 10.49 11.88 6.15
CA ASP A 95 9.51 12.91 5.86
C ASP A 95 8.26 12.38 5.17
N ARG A 96 8.33 11.19 4.59
CA ARG A 96 7.17 10.56 3.96
C ARG A 96 6.23 9.92 4.97
N MET A 97 6.68 9.71 6.20
CA MET A 97 5.83 9.18 7.26
C MET A 97 4.75 10.17 7.64
N THR A 98 3.56 9.64 7.96
CA THR A 98 2.53 10.48 8.55
C THR A 98 2.96 10.87 9.97
N ARG A 99 2.27 11.88 10.49
CA ARG A 99 2.50 12.31 11.86
C ARG A 99 2.27 11.16 12.85
N TYR A 100 1.25 10.37 12.59
CA TYR A 100 0.95 9.20 13.43
C TYR A 100 2.15 8.25 13.48
N ALA A 101 2.72 7.93 12.33
CA ALA A 101 3.85 6.99 12.28
C ALA A 101 5.06 7.56 13.00
N LYS A 102 5.33 8.85 12.80
CA LYS A 102 6.46 9.49 13.48
C LYS A 102 6.30 9.43 15.00
N MET A 103 5.11 9.72 15.48
CA MET A 103 4.84 9.70 16.92
C MET A 103 4.94 8.29 17.48
N ALA A 104 4.41 7.31 16.75
CA ALA A 104 4.45 5.92 17.21
C ALA A 104 5.87 5.39 17.31
N LEU A 105 6.77 5.89 16.46
CA LEU A 105 8.17 5.48 16.47
C LEU A 105 9.05 6.37 17.33
N GLY A 106 8.49 7.41 17.93
CA GLY A 106 9.26 8.32 18.77
C GLY A 106 10.09 9.33 17.99
N ILE A 107 9.74 9.57 16.74
CA ILE A 107 10.42 10.55 15.90
C ILE A 107 9.70 11.87 16.02
N HIS A 108 10.44 12.93 16.28
CA HIS A 108 9.85 14.26 16.48
C HIS A 108 10.25 15.25 15.40
#